data_97931dffb37813c931ce1a3522a9a91a
#
_entry.id   97931dffb37813c931ce1a3522a9a91a
#
_cell.length_a   1.000
_cell.length_b   1.000
_cell.length_c   1.000
_cell.angle_alpha   90.00
_cell.angle_beta   90.00
_cell.angle_gamma   90.00
#
_symmetry.space_group_name_H-M   'P 1'
#
loop_
_entity.id
_entity.type
_entity.pdbx_description
1 polymer ?
#
loop_
_entity_poly.entity_id
_entity_poly.type
_entity_poly.pdbx_seq_one_letter_code
_entity_poly.pdbx_strand_id
1 'polypeptide(L)'
;MIGSIIGDIVGSVYEFTYQNIKTKDFPLFSEQGNYTDDSILTVATADWLLHGGNIAEYYSRYGAKYPRPMGGYGGNFQLWIARSSVRGDYSPYNSCGNGSAMRVGPVGWAFDTKDETLAAAKVSAECTHNHPEGIKGAQAIALCIFMARKGFDKDTIRKEVEEQFGYDLNFTCDGIRDSYTWGGTCQDSVPQAIVAFLDGNDFEDCIRNAISIGGDSDTIGCITGSIAEAFYGVPNVIRKKALEYLLEELKKVLVEFENIYKPLIMKENNEISPFEFQKNIIEDYENVRDAQLYFSTHGRTGTLEGRTTPKNIRELKENEVFVFGSNAKGYHGGGAAAFALNHFGAVWGQGDGIQGQSYAISTMEGLIRTARNINRFIKYAHDHPEKRFYVTAIGCGIAGYTPLQIAPLFERALVLPNVFLPEIFWEYYWITGEHQPEYFTPDDSWKMWN
;
A
#
# COMPACT_ATOMS: atom_id res chain seq x y z
N MET A 1 -4.49 1.23 2.76
CA MET A 1 -5.35 0.07 3.03
C MET A 1 -5.72 -0.09 4.52
N ILE A 2 -4.79 0.14 5.46
CA ILE A 2 -5.12 0.07 6.89
C ILE A 2 -6.16 1.11 7.32
N GLY A 3 -6.22 2.27 6.68
CA GLY A 3 -7.21 3.30 6.97
C GLY A 3 -8.65 2.86 6.72
N SER A 4 -8.88 2.06 5.66
CA SER A 4 -10.19 1.41 5.43
C SER A 4 -10.57 0.52 6.60
N ILE A 5 -9.65 -0.34 7.03
CA ILE A 5 -9.85 -1.27 8.14
C ILE A 5 -10.10 -0.54 9.46
N ILE A 6 -9.40 0.57 9.71
CA ILE A 6 -9.61 1.40 10.91
C ILE A 6 -11.01 1.99 10.89
N GLY A 7 -11.41 2.59 9.78
CA GLY A 7 -12.75 3.19 9.63
C GLY A 7 -13.88 2.18 9.84
N ASP A 8 -13.73 0.99 9.27
CA ASP A 8 -14.61 -0.15 9.46
C ASP A 8 -14.72 -0.56 10.95
N ILE A 9 -13.60 -0.88 11.60
CA ILE A 9 -13.57 -1.30 13.02
C ILE A 9 -14.20 -0.23 13.93
N VAL A 10 -13.86 1.04 13.71
CA VAL A 10 -14.39 2.15 14.52
C VAL A 10 -15.90 2.31 14.30
N GLY A 11 -16.35 2.18 13.05
CA GLY A 11 -17.77 2.32 12.68
C GLY A 11 -18.65 1.15 13.07
N SER A 12 -18.09 -0.06 13.17
CA SER A 12 -18.82 -1.32 13.33
C SER A 12 -19.78 -1.36 14.53
N VAL A 13 -19.48 -0.65 15.61
CA VAL A 13 -20.36 -0.56 16.80
C VAL A 13 -21.46 0.48 16.65
N TYR A 14 -21.46 1.27 15.60
CA TYR A 14 -22.38 2.36 15.32
C TYR A 14 -23.17 2.18 14.01
N GLU A 15 -23.06 1.02 13.35
CA GLU A 15 -23.63 0.73 12.05
C GLU A 15 -25.16 0.85 12.02
N PHE A 16 -25.84 0.23 12.99
CA PHE A 16 -27.30 0.18 12.96
C PHE A 16 -27.95 1.45 13.52
N THR A 17 -29.11 1.84 12.98
CA THR A 17 -29.81 3.09 13.30
C THR A 17 -29.97 3.32 14.82
N TYR A 18 -30.21 2.28 15.61
CA TYR A 18 -30.35 2.39 17.07
C TYR A 18 -29.00 2.53 17.81
N GLN A 19 -27.88 2.34 17.10
CA GLN A 19 -26.51 2.49 17.61
C GLN A 19 -25.84 3.77 17.08
N ASN A 20 -26.44 4.42 16.09
CA ASN A 20 -25.86 5.62 15.49
C ASN A 20 -25.63 6.71 16.54
N ILE A 21 -24.51 7.37 16.41
CA ILE A 21 -24.15 8.54 17.22
C ILE A 21 -24.11 9.80 16.37
N LYS A 22 -24.38 10.94 17.02
CA LYS A 22 -24.44 12.26 16.37
C LYS A 22 -23.45 13.24 17.01
N THR A 23 -22.32 12.73 17.47
CA THR A 23 -21.24 13.49 18.11
C THR A 23 -19.88 12.94 17.70
N LYS A 24 -18.87 13.80 17.70
CA LYS A 24 -17.46 13.41 17.49
C LYS A 24 -16.79 12.96 18.80
N ASP A 25 -17.46 13.11 19.94
CA ASP A 25 -16.96 12.68 21.24
C ASP A 25 -17.39 11.24 21.53
N PHE A 26 -16.50 10.32 21.15
CA PHE A 26 -16.65 8.87 21.40
C PHE A 26 -15.27 8.20 21.47
N PRO A 27 -15.13 7.05 22.17
CA PRO A 27 -13.91 6.26 22.14
C PRO A 27 -13.61 5.78 20.71
N LEU A 28 -12.40 6.06 20.19
CA LEU A 28 -12.04 5.69 18.82
C LEU A 28 -12.12 4.17 18.59
N PHE A 29 -11.72 3.37 19.58
CA PHE A 29 -11.86 1.91 19.55
C PHE A 29 -12.72 1.44 20.71
N SER A 30 -13.59 0.47 20.45
CA SER A 30 -14.47 -0.17 21.43
C SER A 30 -14.12 -1.65 21.55
N GLU A 31 -14.16 -2.20 22.76
CA GLU A 31 -14.01 -3.65 22.97
C GLU A 31 -15.09 -4.49 22.26
N GLN A 32 -16.22 -3.87 21.93
CA GLN A 32 -17.33 -4.50 21.20
C GLN A 32 -17.16 -4.39 19.68
N GLY A 33 -16.21 -3.56 19.20
CA GLY A 33 -15.93 -3.38 17.78
C GLY A 33 -15.17 -4.56 17.21
N ASN A 34 -15.35 -4.79 15.91
CA ASN A 34 -14.57 -5.74 15.15
C ASN A 34 -14.56 -5.30 13.67
N TYR A 35 -13.72 -5.92 12.88
CA TYR A 35 -13.79 -5.74 11.42
C TYR A 35 -15.03 -6.45 10.86
N THR A 36 -15.59 -5.87 9.80
CA THR A 36 -16.79 -6.35 9.11
C THR A 36 -16.46 -6.91 7.74
N ASP A 37 -17.46 -7.08 6.87
CA ASP A 37 -17.24 -7.45 5.47
C ASP A 37 -16.49 -6.36 4.68
N ASP A 38 -16.52 -5.11 5.09
CA ASP A 38 -15.72 -4.02 4.55
C ASP A 38 -14.23 -4.35 4.55
N SER A 39 -13.68 -4.71 5.71
CA SER A 39 -12.27 -5.11 5.82
C SER A 39 -11.97 -6.39 5.08
N ILE A 40 -12.84 -7.40 5.20
CA ILE A 40 -12.64 -8.70 4.54
C ILE A 40 -12.54 -8.53 3.03
N LEU A 41 -13.46 -7.77 2.43
CA LEU A 41 -13.49 -7.57 0.98
C LEU A 41 -12.44 -6.56 0.50
N THR A 42 -12.04 -5.60 1.35
CA THR A 42 -10.86 -4.76 1.11
C THR A 42 -9.59 -5.61 1.02
N VAL A 43 -9.40 -6.54 1.95
CA VAL A 43 -8.25 -7.47 1.92
C VAL A 43 -8.33 -8.40 0.71
N ALA A 44 -9.52 -8.87 0.33
CA ALA A 44 -9.71 -9.68 -0.89
C ALA A 44 -9.31 -8.91 -2.17
N THR A 45 -9.63 -7.60 -2.23
CA THR A 45 -9.19 -6.73 -3.33
C THR A 45 -7.67 -6.58 -3.36
N ALA A 46 -7.04 -6.43 -2.19
CA ALA A 46 -5.59 -6.36 -2.09
C ALA A 46 -4.92 -7.67 -2.54
N ASP A 47 -5.45 -8.82 -2.11
CA ASP A 47 -4.98 -10.16 -2.51
C ASP A 47 -5.07 -10.36 -4.03
N TRP A 48 -6.17 -9.92 -4.64
CA TRP A 48 -6.30 -9.90 -6.11
C TRP A 48 -5.24 -9.05 -6.80
N LEU A 49 -4.97 -7.86 -6.30
CA LEU A 49 -3.96 -6.96 -6.90
C LEU A 49 -2.54 -7.50 -6.75
N LEU A 50 -2.27 -8.28 -5.71
CA LEU A 50 -0.99 -8.96 -5.48
C LEU A 50 -0.76 -10.11 -6.47
N HIS A 51 -1.79 -10.91 -6.74
CA HIS A 51 -1.65 -12.20 -7.41
C HIS A 51 -2.30 -12.24 -8.80
N GLY A 52 -3.15 -11.25 -9.15
CA GLY A 52 -3.85 -11.21 -10.44
C GLY A 52 -5.02 -12.19 -10.53
N GLY A 53 -5.48 -12.47 -11.75
CA GLY A 53 -6.59 -13.38 -12.01
C GLY A 53 -7.96 -12.70 -11.94
N ASN A 54 -9.02 -13.50 -11.70
CA ASN A 54 -10.41 -13.04 -11.67
C ASN A 54 -10.80 -12.57 -10.27
N ILE A 55 -11.07 -11.30 -10.08
CA ILE A 55 -11.44 -10.73 -8.77
C ILE A 55 -12.71 -11.35 -8.17
N ALA A 56 -13.65 -11.82 -8.99
CA ALA A 56 -14.86 -12.48 -8.50
C ALA A 56 -14.54 -13.77 -7.72
N GLU A 57 -13.49 -14.48 -8.09
CA GLU A 57 -13.03 -15.66 -7.35
C GLU A 57 -12.50 -15.30 -5.96
N TYR A 58 -11.79 -14.16 -5.85
CA TYR A 58 -11.33 -13.65 -4.55
C TYR A 58 -12.50 -13.29 -3.64
N TYR A 59 -13.46 -12.52 -4.12
CA TYR A 59 -14.64 -12.17 -3.31
C TYR A 59 -15.45 -13.40 -2.91
N SER A 60 -15.63 -14.36 -3.81
CA SER A 60 -16.31 -15.62 -3.49
C SER A 60 -15.56 -16.43 -2.43
N ARG A 61 -14.24 -16.58 -2.59
CA ARG A 61 -13.38 -17.31 -1.66
C ARG A 61 -13.35 -16.68 -0.28
N TYR A 62 -13.17 -15.35 -0.19
CA TYR A 62 -13.16 -14.63 1.08
C TYR A 62 -14.54 -14.65 1.75
N GLY A 63 -15.61 -14.40 1.00
CA GLY A 63 -16.97 -14.48 1.51
C GLY A 63 -17.34 -15.88 2.04
N ALA A 64 -16.93 -16.93 1.36
CA ALA A 64 -17.14 -18.31 1.81
C ALA A 64 -16.27 -18.67 3.02
N LYS A 65 -15.04 -18.14 3.10
CA LYS A 65 -14.11 -18.37 4.22
C LYS A 65 -14.53 -17.65 5.50
N TYR A 66 -15.11 -16.47 5.38
CA TYR A 66 -15.58 -15.64 6.50
C TYR A 66 -17.10 -15.44 6.42
N PRO A 67 -17.92 -16.51 6.65
CA PRO A 67 -19.35 -16.51 6.31
C PRO A 67 -20.22 -15.66 7.24
N ARG A 68 -19.70 -15.21 8.37
CA ARG A 68 -20.45 -14.46 9.40
C ARG A 68 -19.58 -13.36 10.01
N PRO A 69 -19.21 -12.33 9.22
CA PRO A 69 -18.56 -11.16 9.82
C PRO A 69 -19.52 -10.42 10.75
N MET A 70 -19.00 -9.53 11.59
CA MET A 70 -19.82 -8.58 12.31
C MET A 70 -20.65 -7.76 11.30
N GLY A 71 -21.89 -7.39 11.59
CA GLY A 71 -22.82 -6.74 10.65
C GLY A 71 -23.41 -7.67 9.58
N GLY A 72 -22.62 -8.65 9.12
CA GLY A 72 -23.00 -9.60 8.08
C GLY A 72 -22.81 -9.03 6.66
N TYR A 73 -22.95 -9.89 5.65
CA TYR A 73 -22.98 -9.44 4.25
C TYR A 73 -24.38 -8.99 3.84
N GLY A 74 -24.47 -8.02 2.93
CA GLY A 74 -25.74 -7.68 2.30
C GLY A 74 -26.40 -8.91 1.66
N GLY A 75 -27.72 -9.03 1.74
CA GLY A 75 -28.46 -10.25 1.35
C GLY A 75 -28.20 -10.73 -0.08
N ASN A 76 -28.13 -9.81 -1.05
CA ASN A 76 -27.80 -10.16 -2.43
C ASN A 76 -26.37 -10.70 -2.57
N PHE A 77 -25.41 -10.17 -1.81
CA PHE A 77 -24.04 -10.63 -1.82
C PHE A 77 -23.92 -12.03 -1.16
N GLN A 78 -24.68 -12.30 -0.07
CA GLN A 78 -24.75 -13.65 0.52
C GLN A 78 -25.24 -14.70 -0.48
N LEU A 79 -26.31 -14.37 -1.24
CA LEU A 79 -26.82 -15.24 -2.30
C LEU A 79 -25.80 -15.43 -3.42
N TRP A 80 -25.07 -14.37 -3.76
CA TRP A 80 -24.02 -14.43 -4.77
C TRP A 80 -22.84 -15.30 -4.29
N ILE A 81 -22.39 -15.17 -3.02
CA ILE A 81 -21.37 -16.07 -2.43
C ILE A 81 -21.81 -17.53 -2.51
N ALA A 82 -23.05 -17.83 -2.08
CA ALA A 82 -23.57 -19.18 -2.12
C ALA A 82 -23.59 -19.78 -3.54
N ARG A 83 -23.95 -18.96 -4.54
CA ARG A 83 -23.99 -19.38 -5.95
C ARG A 83 -22.59 -19.53 -6.53
N SER A 84 -21.72 -18.57 -6.31
CA SER A 84 -20.37 -18.56 -6.88
C SER A 84 -19.46 -19.64 -6.28
N SER A 85 -19.52 -19.83 -4.95
CA SER A 85 -18.69 -20.82 -4.25
C SER A 85 -19.09 -22.27 -4.53
N VAL A 86 -20.39 -22.54 -4.78
CA VAL A 86 -20.89 -23.90 -5.00
C VAL A 86 -20.95 -24.26 -6.48
N ARG A 87 -21.31 -23.31 -7.35
CA ARG A 87 -21.59 -23.56 -8.77
C ARG A 87 -20.59 -22.92 -9.72
N GLY A 88 -19.65 -22.10 -9.22
CA GLY A 88 -18.76 -21.31 -10.07
C GLY A 88 -19.48 -20.24 -10.90
N ASP A 89 -20.72 -19.85 -10.50
CA ASP A 89 -21.49 -18.84 -11.18
C ASP A 89 -21.21 -17.45 -10.60
N TYR A 90 -20.35 -16.69 -11.25
CA TYR A 90 -19.93 -15.35 -10.90
C TYR A 90 -20.77 -14.26 -11.57
N SER A 91 -21.94 -14.58 -12.13
CA SER A 91 -22.78 -13.57 -12.78
C SER A 91 -23.14 -12.42 -11.83
N PRO A 92 -22.97 -11.16 -12.23
CA PRO A 92 -23.31 -10.02 -11.39
C PRO A 92 -24.83 -9.88 -11.18
N TYR A 93 -25.23 -9.11 -10.18
CA TYR A 93 -26.66 -8.93 -9.82
C TYR A 93 -27.11 -7.49 -9.83
N ASN A 94 -26.42 -6.62 -10.57
CA ASN A 94 -26.78 -5.23 -10.84
C ASN A 94 -26.99 -4.37 -9.57
N SER A 95 -26.15 -4.54 -8.56
CA SER A 95 -26.21 -3.77 -7.34
C SER A 95 -25.76 -2.32 -7.56
N CYS A 96 -26.45 -1.37 -6.93
CA CYS A 96 -25.99 0.01 -6.72
C CYS A 96 -25.55 0.26 -5.26
N GLY A 97 -25.44 -0.78 -4.46
CA GLY A 97 -25.01 -0.72 -3.06
C GLY A 97 -23.57 -0.18 -2.91
N ASN A 98 -23.27 0.31 -1.72
CA ASN A 98 -21.95 0.89 -1.39
C ASN A 98 -20.83 -0.15 -1.26
N GLY A 99 -21.16 -1.46 -1.32
CA GLY A 99 -20.22 -2.56 -1.24
C GLY A 99 -19.11 -2.56 -2.31
N SER A 100 -19.30 -1.90 -3.45
CA SER A 100 -18.22 -1.70 -4.42
C SER A 100 -17.25 -0.60 -4.00
N ALA A 101 -17.74 0.46 -3.35
CA ALA A 101 -16.96 1.61 -2.91
C ALA A 101 -16.14 1.30 -1.64
N MET A 102 -16.72 0.55 -0.68
CA MET A 102 -16.06 0.22 0.57
C MET A 102 -14.77 -0.59 0.39
N ARG A 103 -14.79 -1.53 -0.56
CA ARG A 103 -13.69 -2.49 -0.77
C ARG A 103 -12.65 -2.05 -1.79
N VAL A 104 -12.85 -0.91 -2.49
CA VAL A 104 -12.00 -0.49 -3.60
C VAL A 104 -10.68 0.15 -3.17
N GLY A 105 -10.53 0.48 -1.89
CA GLY A 105 -9.38 1.21 -1.34
C GLY A 105 -8.02 0.78 -1.90
N PRO A 106 -7.67 -0.52 -1.97
CA PRO A 106 -6.41 -0.98 -2.53
C PRO A 106 -6.16 -0.56 -3.98
N VAL A 107 -7.21 -0.44 -4.81
CA VAL A 107 -7.09 -0.04 -6.21
C VAL A 107 -6.49 1.35 -6.36
N GLY A 108 -6.90 2.30 -5.50
CA GLY A 108 -6.36 3.67 -5.51
C GLY A 108 -4.84 3.74 -5.24
N TRP A 109 -4.26 2.70 -4.65
CA TRP A 109 -2.82 2.59 -4.39
C TRP A 109 -2.05 1.88 -5.50
N ALA A 110 -2.70 1.01 -6.28
CA ALA A 110 -2.02 0.01 -7.09
C ALA A 110 -1.52 0.49 -8.45
N PHE A 111 -2.01 1.61 -8.99
CA PHE A 111 -1.74 2.04 -10.36
C PHE A 111 -1.13 3.44 -10.43
N ASP A 112 -0.34 3.70 -11.48
CA ASP A 112 0.40 4.94 -11.60
C ASP A 112 -0.33 6.02 -12.43
N THR A 113 -1.35 5.63 -13.16
CA THR A 113 -2.18 6.54 -13.96
C THR A 113 -3.64 6.55 -13.49
N LYS A 114 -4.31 7.68 -13.75
CA LYS A 114 -5.75 7.83 -13.49
C LYS A 114 -6.55 6.78 -14.27
N ASP A 115 -6.25 6.59 -15.54
CA ASP A 115 -7.01 5.69 -16.42
C ASP A 115 -6.92 4.23 -15.97
N GLU A 116 -5.72 3.76 -15.60
CA GLU A 116 -5.53 2.41 -15.04
C GLU A 116 -6.28 2.25 -13.72
N THR A 117 -6.24 3.26 -12.85
CA THR A 117 -6.97 3.26 -11.58
C THR A 117 -8.46 3.14 -11.79
N LEU A 118 -9.04 3.94 -12.68
CA LEU A 118 -10.47 3.93 -13.01
C LEU A 118 -10.89 2.61 -13.69
N ALA A 119 -10.06 2.08 -14.57
CA ALA A 119 -10.32 0.79 -15.23
C ALA A 119 -10.34 -0.36 -14.21
N ALA A 120 -9.36 -0.43 -13.31
CA ALA A 120 -9.30 -1.45 -12.28
C ALA A 120 -10.43 -1.32 -11.24
N ALA A 121 -10.81 -0.09 -10.86
CA ALA A 121 -11.95 0.14 -9.99
C ALA A 121 -13.26 -0.35 -10.63
N LYS A 122 -13.45 -0.11 -11.93
CA LYS A 122 -14.58 -0.65 -12.68
C LYS A 122 -14.59 -2.18 -12.65
N VAL A 123 -13.48 -2.83 -12.96
CA VAL A 123 -13.34 -4.30 -12.91
C VAL A 123 -13.69 -4.84 -11.51
N SER A 124 -13.24 -4.18 -10.44
CA SER A 124 -13.53 -4.61 -9.07
C SER A 124 -15.01 -4.49 -8.70
N ALA A 125 -15.74 -3.56 -9.30
CA ALA A 125 -17.15 -3.36 -9.06
C ALA A 125 -18.01 -4.31 -9.89
N GLU A 126 -17.75 -4.44 -11.20
CA GLU A 126 -18.61 -5.08 -12.20
C GLU A 126 -18.98 -6.53 -11.90
N CYS A 127 -18.13 -7.25 -11.18
CA CYS A 127 -18.39 -8.66 -10.84
C CYS A 127 -19.63 -8.87 -9.93
N THR A 128 -20.10 -7.80 -9.27
CA THR A 128 -21.30 -7.83 -8.41
C THR A 128 -22.14 -6.57 -8.55
N HIS A 129 -21.50 -5.38 -8.60
CA HIS A 129 -22.11 -4.04 -8.61
C HIS A 129 -21.98 -3.43 -10.01
N ASN A 130 -22.52 -4.10 -11.02
CA ASN A 130 -22.47 -3.64 -12.41
C ASN A 130 -23.57 -2.60 -12.76
N HIS A 131 -24.32 -2.12 -11.78
CA HIS A 131 -25.17 -0.92 -11.94
C HIS A 131 -24.27 0.33 -12.14
N PRO A 132 -24.64 1.30 -12.99
CA PRO A 132 -23.82 2.49 -13.22
C PRO A 132 -23.41 3.20 -11.93
N GLU A 133 -24.29 3.34 -10.95
CA GLU A 133 -23.99 3.97 -9.66
C GLU A 133 -23.02 3.14 -8.80
N GLY A 134 -23.09 1.81 -8.86
CA GLY A 134 -22.13 0.95 -8.17
C GLY A 134 -20.72 1.06 -8.75
N ILE A 135 -20.60 1.14 -10.08
CA ILE A 135 -19.31 1.38 -10.77
C ILE A 135 -18.79 2.78 -10.45
N LYS A 136 -19.68 3.79 -10.56
CA LYS A 136 -19.36 5.20 -10.29
C LYS A 136 -18.79 5.38 -8.88
N GLY A 137 -19.43 4.79 -7.87
CA GLY A 137 -18.96 4.86 -6.47
C GLY A 137 -17.55 4.32 -6.29
N ALA A 138 -17.28 3.12 -6.82
CA ALA A 138 -15.93 2.53 -6.76
C ALA A 138 -14.88 3.40 -7.48
N GLN A 139 -15.19 3.89 -8.67
CA GLN A 139 -14.29 4.74 -9.44
C GLN A 139 -14.00 6.08 -8.74
N ALA A 140 -15.01 6.71 -8.15
CA ALA A 140 -14.85 7.97 -7.42
C ALA A 140 -13.92 7.81 -6.22
N ILE A 141 -14.09 6.76 -5.42
CA ILE A 141 -13.24 6.50 -4.25
C ILE A 141 -11.82 6.14 -4.66
N ALA A 142 -11.64 5.27 -5.66
CA ALA A 142 -10.31 4.94 -6.15
C ALA A 142 -9.57 6.19 -6.69
N LEU A 143 -10.29 7.10 -7.35
CA LEU A 143 -9.75 8.37 -7.83
C LEU A 143 -9.34 9.29 -6.68
N CYS A 144 -10.18 9.46 -5.65
CA CYS A 144 -9.82 10.24 -4.46
C CYS A 144 -8.52 9.75 -3.83
N ILE A 145 -8.38 8.44 -3.63
CA ILE A 145 -7.18 7.83 -3.06
C ILE A 145 -5.97 8.05 -3.98
N PHE A 146 -6.14 7.84 -5.29
CA PHE A 146 -5.08 8.07 -6.26
C PHE A 146 -4.60 9.52 -6.23
N MET A 147 -5.51 10.50 -6.22
CA MET A 147 -5.16 11.92 -6.19
C MET A 147 -4.51 12.31 -4.86
N ALA A 148 -5.09 11.87 -3.73
CA ALA A 148 -4.55 12.13 -2.40
C ALA A 148 -3.09 11.65 -2.26
N ARG A 149 -2.80 10.40 -2.66
CA ARG A 149 -1.43 9.87 -2.60
C ARG A 149 -0.46 10.50 -3.62
N LYS A 150 -0.97 11.17 -4.65
CA LYS A 150 -0.17 11.94 -5.61
C LYS A 150 0.07 13.38 -5.14
N GLY A 151 -0.48 13.77 -3.98
CA GLY A 151 -0.26 15.07 -3.35
C GLY A 151 -1.17 16.19 -3.85
N PHE A 152 -2.29 15.86 -4.48
CA PHE A 152 -3.32 16.85 -4.81
C PHE A 152 -3.99 17.36 -3.53
N ASP A 153 -4.33 18.65 -3.51
CA ASP A 153 -5.08 19.26 -2.42
C ASP A 153 -6.58 18.87 -2.45
N LYS A 154 -7.26 19.14 -1.35
CA LYS A 154 -8.67 18.79 -1.16
C LYS A 154 -9.61 19.48 -2.14
N ASP A 155 -9.34 20.74 -2.49
CA ASP A 155 -10.18 21.51 -3.42
C ASP A 155 -10.06 20.91 -4.84
N THR A 156 -8.88 20.52 -5.24
CA THR A 156 -8.64 19.84 -6.52
C THR A 156 -9.31 18.47 -6.55
N ILE A 157 -9.24 17.68 -5.47
CA ILE A 157 -9.92 16.39 -5.36
C ILE A 157 -11.44 16.58 -5.43
N ARG A 158 -12.01 17.53 -4.68
CA ARG A 158 -13.45 17.86 -4.71
C ARG A 158 -13.90 18.16 -6.13
N LYS A 159 -13.23 19.12 -6.77
CA LYS A 159 -13.58 19.57 -8.12
C LYS A 159 -13.55 18.42 -9.13
N GLU A 160 -12.51 17.62 -9.11
CA GLU A 160 -12.36 16.49 -10.03
C GLU A 160 -13.48 15.46 -9.87
N VAL A 161 -13.89 15.18 -8.62
CA VAL A 161 -14.99 14.24 -8.33
C VAL A 161 -16.33 14.81 -8.77
N GLU A 162 -16.60 16.09 -8.50
CA GLU A 162 -17.84 16.75 -8.93
C GLU A 162 -17.94 16.79 -10.45
N GLU A 163 -16.88 17.17 -11.16
CA GLU A 163 -16.86 17.27 -12.63
C GLU A 163 -16.99 15.90 -13.31
N GLN A 164 -16.29 14.88 -12.80
CA GLN A 164 -16.23 13.57 -13.46
C GLN A 164 -17.43 12.67 -13.11
N PHE A 165 -17.91 12.72 -11.86
CA PHE A 165 -18.92 11.78 -11.37
C PHE A 165 -20.27 12.46 -11.06
N GLY A 166 -20.34 13.80 -11.05
CA GLY A 166 -21.57 14.53 -10.78
C GLY A 166 -22.09 14.34 -9.34
N TYR A 167 -21.24 14.03 -8.39
CA TYR A 167 -21.61 14.07 -6.98
C TYR A 167 -21.72 15.51 -6.50
N ASP A 168 -22.76 15.83 -5.73
CA ASP A 168 -22.85 17.09 -5.00
C ASP A 168 -22.10 16.96 -3.68
N LEU A 169 -21.00 17.69 -3.53
CA LEU A 169 -20.16 17.73 -2.33
C LEU A 169 -20.30 19.08 -1.59
N ASN A 170 -21.32 19.91 -1.92
CA ASN A 170 -21.54 21.24 -1.36
C ASN A 170 -22.33 21.21 -0.05
N PHE A 171 -21.91 20.37 0.88
CA PHE A 171 -22.42 20.31 2.25
C PHE A 171 -21.26 20.05 3.22
N THR A 172 -21.54 20.08 4.53
CA THR A 172 -20.57 19.73 5.57
C THR A 172 -21.11 18.64 6.46
N CYS A 173 -20.21 17.91 7.12
CA CYS A 173 -20.61 16.91 8.11
C CYS A 173 -21.47 17.52 9.23
N ASP A 174 -21.11 18.71 9.72
CA ASP A 174 -21.87 19.43 10.73
C ASP A 174 -23.29 19.79 10.22
N GLY A 175 -23.41 20.19 8.97
CA GLY A 175 -24.68 20.57 8.36
C GLY A 175 -25.67 19.42 8.19
N ILE A 176 -25.18 18.19 7.99
CA ILE A 176 -26.02 17.01 7.77
C ILE A 176 -26.14 16.09 9.00
N ARG A 177 -25.31 16.31 10.05
CA ARG A 177 -25.19 15.38 11.19
C ARG A 177 -26.53 14.99 11.82
N ASP A 178 -27.41 15.96 12.06
CA ASP A 178 -28.67 15.72 12.73
C ASP A 178 -29.74 15.12 11.80
N SER A 179 -29.64 15.36 10.50
CA SER A 179 -30.66 15.01 9.50
C SER A 179 -30.32 13.75 8.69
N TYR A 180 -29.05 13.40 8.56
CA TYR A 180 -28.64 12.24 7.77
C TYR A 180 -29.11 10.95 8.43
N THR A 181 -29.66 10.06 7.62
CA THR A 181 -30.17 8.75 8.06
C THR A 181 -29.47 7.63 7.30
N TRP A 182 -29.75 6.40 7.67
CA TRP A 182 -29.13 5.23 7.08
C TRP A 182 -29.45 5.10 5.58
N GLY A 183 -28.43 4.80 4.77
CA GLY A 183 -28.54 4.50 3.35
C GLY A 183 -27.39 3.60 2.91
N GLY A 184 -27.71 2.46 2.27
CA GLY A 184 -26.75 1.43 1.84
C GLY A 184 -26.40 1.49 0.35
N THR A 185 -26.67 2.61 -0.35
CA THR A 185 -26.31 2.79 -1.76
C THR A 185 -25.06 3.65 -1.91
N CYS A 186 -24.39 3.57 -3.07
CA CYS A 186 -23.29 4.47 -3.38
C CYS A 186 -23.69 5.94 -3.33
N GLN A 187 -24.91 6.28 -3.77
CA GLN A 187 -25.42 7.65 -3.77
C GLN A 187 -25.60 8.20 -2.34
N ASP A 188 -25.93 7.33 -1.40
CA ASP A 188 -26.19 7.70 0.00
C ASP A 188 -24.96 7.65 0.90
N SER A 189 -23.86 7.01 0.47
CA SER A 189 -22.68 6.81 1.31
C SER A 189 -21.42 7.49 0.75
N VAL A 190 -21.22 7.48 -0.57
CA VAL A 190 -19.98 7.96 -1.20
C VAL A 190 -19.79 9.48 -1.04
N PRO A 191 -20.78 10.34 -1.32
CA PRO A 191 -20.61 11.78 -1.11
C PRO A 191 -20.32 12.12 0.35
N GLN A 192 -21.01 11.47 1.29
CA GLN A 192 -20.85 11.68 2.74
C GLN A 192 -19.45 11.29 3.20
N ALA A 193 -18.94 10.17 2.73
CA ALA A 193 -17.60 9.72 3.06
C ALA A 193 -16.50 10.65 2.48
N ILE A 194 -16.68 11.13 1.26
CA ILE A 194 -15.77 12.11 0.65
C ILE A 194 -15.80 13.43 1.45
N VAL A 195 -16.99 13.94 1.80
CA VAL A 195 -17.12 15.18 2.59
C VAL A 195 -16.53 15.01 3.98
N ALA A 196 -16.68 13.85 4.63
CA ALA A 196 -16.05 13.56 5.91
C ALA A 196 -14.52 13.66 5.85
N PHE A 197 -13.91 13.22 4.74
CA PHE A 197 -12.49 13.47 4.47
C PHE A 197 -12.20 14.94 4.21
N LEU A 198 -12.99 15.61 3.37
CA LEU A 198 -12.75 17.01 3.01
C LEU A 198 -12.83 17.96 4.23
N ASP A 199 -13.76 17.72 5.16
CA ASP A 199 -13.94 18.50 6.37
C ASP A 199 -12.91 18.18 7.47
N GLY A 200 -12.27 17.03 7.44
CA GLY A 200 -11.32 16.60 8.48
C GLY A 200 -9.98 17.33 8.40
N ASN A 201 -9.35 17.54 9.55
CA ASN A 201 -8.07 18.23 9.67
C ASN A 201 -6.86 17.28 9.77
N ASP A 202 -7.13 16.03 10.18
CA ASP A 202 -6.18 14.93 10.24
C ASP A 202 -6.90 13.59 10.05
N PHE A 203 -6.16 12.48 10.12
CA PHE A 203 -6.72 11.15 9.93
C PHE A 203 -7.83 10.81 10.92
N GLU A 204 -7.61 11.07 12.21
CA GLU A 204 -8.58 10.76 13.27
C GLU A 204 -9.82 11.65 13.16
N ASP A 205 -9.66 12.92 12.84
CA ASP A 205 -10.76 13.86 12.65
C ASP A 205 -11.65 13.48 11.47
N CYS A 206 -11.05 12.96 10.36
CA CYS A 206 -11.82 12.40 9.24
C CYS A 206 -12.69 11.21 9.70
N ILE A 207 -12.12 10.27 10.46
CA ILE A 207 -12.88 9.12 10.99
C ILE A 207 -14.01 9.59 11.92
N ARG A 208 -13.74 10.55 12.81
CA ARG A 208 -14.74 11.11 13.72
C ARG A 208 -15.86 11.83 12.97
N ASN A 209 -15.53 12.55 11.90
CA ASN A 209 -16.54 13.13 11.02
C ASN A 209 -17.43 12.04 10.42
N ALA A 210 -16.86 11.02 9.80
CA ALA A 210 -17.57 9.92 9.16
C ALA A 210 -18.55 9.22 10.12
N ILE A 211 -18.08 8.85 11.30
CA ILE A 211 -18.91 8.14 12.27
C ILE A 211 -20.00 9.04 12.88
N SER A 212 -19.68 10.31 13.14
CA SER A 212 -20.58 11.25 13.82
C SER A 212 -21.82 11.65 13.00
N ILE A 213 -21.82 11.44 11.69
CA ILE A 213 -23.03 11.69 10.87
C ILE A 213 -24.03 10.53 10.96
N GLY A 214 -23.62 9.37 11.51
CA GLY A 214 -24.45 8.16 11.59
C GLY A 214 -24.61 7.49 10.22
N GLY A 215 -25.71 6.80 10.03
CA GLY A 215 -25.97 6.03 8.82
C GLY A 215 -25.26 4.68 8.84
N ASP A 216 -24.74 4.25 7.71
CA ASP A 216 -23.91 3.05 7.49
C ASP A 216 -22.47 3.36 7.92
N SER A 217 -22.28 3.42 9.24
CA SER A 217 -21.10 4.06 9.86
C SER A 217 -19.79 3.34 9.59
N ASP A 218 -19.79 2.01 9.53
CA ASP A 218 -18.60 1.21 9.20
C ASP A 218 -18.20 1.43 7.73
N THR A 219 -19.13 1.38 6.80
CA THR A 219 -18.87 1.65 5.38
C THR A 219 -18.44 3.10 5.14
N ILE A 220 -19.14 4.09 5.73
CA ILE A 220 -18.73 5.51 5.57
C ILE A 220 -17.34 5.72 6.19
N GLY A 221 -17.11 5.13 7.37
CA GLY A 221 -15.79 5.12 8.03
C GLY A 221 -14.70 4.45 7.20
N CYS A 222 -14.99 3.29 6.64
CA CYS A 222 -14.08 2.53 5.77
C CYS A 222 -13.66 3.35 4.54
N ILE A 223 -14.63 3.92 3.82
CA ILE A 223 -14.37 4.74 2.64
C ILE A 223 -13.57 5.99 3.03
N THR A 224 -14.02 6.75 4.04
CA THR A 224 -13.32 7.96 4.53
C THR A 224 -11.89 7.64 4.96
N GLY A 225 -11.72 6.57 5.74
CA GLY A 225 -10.41 6.14 6.23
C GLY A 225 -9.44 5.78 5.11
N SER A 226 -9.96 5.22 4.01
CA SER A 226 -9.14 4.89 2.83
C SER A 226 -8.56 6.11 2.13
N ILE A 227 -9.35 7.20 2.04
CA ILE A 227 -8.92 8.47 1.44
C ILE A 227 -8.00 9.23 2.41
N ALA A 228 -8.41 9.32 3.70
CA ALA A 228 -7.66 10.01 4.74
C ALA A 228 -6.26 9.41 4.94
N GLU A 229 -6.12 8.07 4.87
CA GLU A 229 -4.83 7.40 4.89
C GLU A 229 -3.91 7.84 3.74
N ALA A 230 -4.47 8.00 2.55
CA ALA A 230 -3.70 8.39 1.37
C ALA A 230 -3.24 9.85 1.45
N PHE A 231 -3.99 10.70 2.14
CA PHE A 231 -3.72 12.13 2.26
C PHE A 231 -2.85 12.47 3.47
N TYR A 232 -3.18 11.94 4.66
CA TYR A 232 -2.54 12.28 5.93
C TYR A 232 -1.57 11.23 6.45
N GLY A 233 -1.68 9.98 5.96
CA GLY A 233 -1.10 8.82 6.64
C GLY A 233 -1.94 8.38 7.83
N VAL A 234 -1.49 7.34 8.53
CA VAL A 234 -2.17 6.81 9.73
C VAL A 234 -1.22 6.89 10.93
N PRO A 235 -1.63 7.51 12.05
CA PRO A 235 -0.82 7.55 13.26
C PRO A 235 -0.49 6.13 13.77
N ASN A 236 0.77 5.89 14.15
CA ASN A 236 1.25 4.57 14.56
C ASN A 236 0.45 3.95 15.72
N VAL A 237 -0.01 4.77 16.67
CA VAL A 237 -0.82 4.31 17.80
C VAL A 237 -2.15 3.74 17.33
N ILE A 238 -2.82 4.44 16.41
CA ILE A 238 -4.10 4.02 15.82
C ILE A 238 -3.90 2.75 14.98
N ARG A 239 -2.83 2.73 14.16
CA ARG A 239 -2.46 1.56 13.36
C ARG A 239 -2.23 0.31 14.22
N LYS A 240 -1.38 0.41 15.25
CA LYS A 240 -1.09 -0.71 16.16
C LYS A 240 -2.37 -1.25 16.80
N LYS A 241 -3.25 -0.35 17.25
CA LYS A 241 -4.51 -0.75 17.88
C LYS A 241 -5.43 -1.49 16.90
N ALA A 242 -5.59 -1.00 15.68
CA ALA A 242 -6.41 -1.67 14.66
C ALA A 242 -5.88 -3.07 14.29
N LEU A 243 -4.57 -3.25 14.25
CA LEU A 243 -3.96 -4.55 13.96
C LEU A 243 -4.28 -5.61 15.03
N GLU A 244 -4.62 -5.24 16.27
CA GLU A 244 -5.01 -6.19 17.32
C GLU A 244 -6.33 -6.91 16.99
N TYR A 245 -7.21 -6.30 16.19
CA TYR A 245 -8.51 -6.86 15.81
C TYR A 245 -8.40 -7.88 14.66
N LEU A 246 -7.38 -7.77 13.82
CA LEU A 246 -7.27 -8.59 12.62
C LEU A 246 -6.72 -9.99 12.89
N LEU A 247 -7.22 -10.98 12.17
CA LEU A 247 -6.62 -12.30 12.10
C LEU A 247 -5.27 -12.24 11.38
N GLU A 248 -4.33 -13.08 11.77
CA GLU A 248 -2.97 -13.10 11.23
C GLU A 248 -2.92 -13.29 9.70
N GLU A 249 -3.84 -14.06 9.14
CA GLU A 249 -3.92 -14.27 7.70
C GLU A 249 -4.34 -13.00 6.93
N LEU A 250 -5.23 -12.17 7.49
CA LEU A 250 -5.59 -10.87 6.92
C LEU A 250 -4.44 -9.86 7.05
N LYS A 251 -3.73 -9.89 8.19
CA LYS A 251 -2.53 -9.08 8.41
C LYS A 251 -1.43 -9.39 7.39
N LYS A 252 -1.23 -10.67 7.05
CA LYS A 252 -0.23 -11.07 6.03
C LYS A 252 -0.50 -10.41 4.69
N VAL A 253 -1.73 -10.46 4.20
CA VAL A 253 -2.11 -9.83 2.93
C VAL A 253 -1.96 -8.31 3.01
N LEU A 254 -2.39 -7.70 4.15
CA LEU A 254 -2.22 -6.27 4.39
C LEU A 254 -0.75 -5.86 4.30
N VAL A 255 0.12 -6.54 5.05
CA VAL A 255 1.55 -6.24 5.07
C VAL A 255 2.19 -6.45 3.70
N GLU A 256 1.86 -7.54 3.02
CA GLU A 256 2.36 -7.81 1.67
C GLU A 256 1.93 -6.75 0.67
N PHE A 257 0.66 -6.34 0.70
CA PHE A 257 0.15 -5.27 -0.13
C PHE A 257 0.86 -3.94 0.15
N GLU A 258 1.01 -3.57 1.42
CA GLU A 258 1.67 -2.33 1.80
C GLU A 258 3.16 -2.33 1.40
N ASN A 259 3.85 -3.43 1.53
CA ASN A 259 5.24 -3.56 1.09
C ASN A 259 5.42 -3.37 -0.42
N ILE A 260 4.41 -3.72 -1.22
CA ILE A 260 4.47 -3.60 -2.68
C ILE A 260 3.96 -2.25 -3.17
N TYR A 261 2.83 -1.79 -2.64
CA TYR A 261 2.11 -0.63 -3.16
C TYR A 261 2.24 0.64 -2.32
N LYS A 262 2.71 0.52 -1.07
CA LYS A 262 2.95 1.61 -0.14
C LYS A 262 4.37 1.60 0.45
N PRO A 263 5.41 1.32 -0.32
CA PRO A 263 6.74 1.37 0.24
C PRO A 263 6.99 2.80 0.75
N LEU A 264 6.89 2.99 2.08
CA LEU A 264 7.33 4.20 2.79
C LEU A 264 6.67 5.54 2.40
N ILE A 265 5.35 5.58 2.11
CA ILE A 265 4.56 6.77 2.46
C ILE A 265 4.18 6.69 3.96
N MET A 266 4.78 5.84 4.72
CA MET A 266 4.96 6.06 6.15
C MET A 266 6.10 7.08 6.34
N LYS A 267 5.93 8.29 5.81
CA LYS A 267 6.38 9.43 6.55
C LYS A 267 5.70 9.27 7.88
N GLU A 268 6.49 9.09 8.92
CA GLU A 268 6.08 9.38 10.27
C GLU A 268 5.40 10.74 10.24
N ASN A 269 4.09 10.74 9.92
CA ASN A 269 3.30 11.93 9.96
C ASN A 269 2.96 12.14 11.42
N ASN A 270 3.79 13.02 11.94
CA ASN A 270 3.45 13.93 13.00
C ASN A 270 3.29 13.38 14.40
N GLU A 271 4.43 13.37 15.09
CA GLU A 271 4.52 14.06 16.38
C GLU A 271 5.94 14.60 16.61
N ILE A 272 6.79 14.59 15.57
CA ILE A 272 8.15 15.11 15.69
C ILE A 272 8.21 16.36 14.82
N SER A 273 8.48 17.51 15.45
CA SER A 273 8.76 18.75 14.72
C SER A 273 9.93 18.50 13.73
N PRO A 274 10.08 19.27 12.65
CA PRO A 274 11.24 19.16 11.77
C PRO A 274 12.58 19.23 12.53
N PHE A 275 12.59 19.84 13.70
CA PHE A 275 13.74 19.93 14.60
C PHE A 275 13.96 18.62 15.38
N GLU A 276 12.90 17.96 15.86
CA GLU A 276 12.99 16.64 16.51
C GLU A 276 13.31 15.54 15.50
N PHE A 277 12.81 15.62 14.28
CA PHE A 277 13.19 14.74 13.19
C PHE A 277 14.69 14.86 12.86
N GLN A 278 15.22 16.10 12.75
CA GLN A 278 16.67 16.32 12.61
C GLN A 278 17.46 15.82 13.85
N LYS A 279 16.91 15.98 15.04
CA LYS A 279 17.56 15.52 16.28
C LYS A 279 17.59 13.98 16.33
N ASN A 280 16.50 13.30 15.97
CA ASN A 280 16.47 11.83 15.91
C ASN A 280 17.37 11.28 14.81
N ILE A 281 17.45 11.94 13.64
CA ILE A 281 18.46 11.60 12.61
C ILE A 281 19.88 11.80 13.15
N ILE A 282 20.12 12.83 13.95
CA ILE A 282 21.44 13.10 14.55
C ILE A 282 21.76 12.07 15.64
N GLU A 283 20.80 11.71 16.48
CA GLU A 283 20.94 10.63 17.48
C GLU A 283 21.10 9.27 16.81
N ASP A 284 20.38 8.98 15.73
CA ASP A 284 20.59 7.79 14.90
C ASP A 284 21.96 7.83 14.20
N TYR A 285 22.42 8.99 13.76
CA TYR A 285 23.75 9.17 13.19
C TYR A 285 24.87 8.98 14.23
N GLU A 286 24.66 9.39 15.48
CA GLU A 286 25.58 9.14 16.60
C GLU A 286 25.57 7.66 16.98
N ASN A 287 24.42 7.01 17.02
CA ASN A 287 24.29 5.57 17.20
C ASN A 287 24.96 4.78 16.07
N VAL A 288 24.85 5.24 14.82
CA VAL A 288 25.57 4.68 13.65
C VAL A 288 27.07 4.84 13.82
N ARG A 289 27.53 6.02 14.24
CA ARG A 289 28.96 6.27 14.47
C ARG A 289 29.50 5.40 15.60
N ASP A 290 28.74 5.19 16.66
CA ASP A 290 29.09 4.35 17.78
C ASP A 290 29.05 2.86 17.40
N ALA A 291 28.10 2.43 16.56
CA ALA A 291 28.07 1.11 15.97
C ALA A 291 29.25 0.89 15.00
N GLN A 292 29.57 1.86 14.15
CA GLN A 292 30.77 1.82 13.29
C GLN A 292 32.06 1.75 14.11
N LEU A 293 32.15 2.50 15.21
CA LEU A 293 33.28 2.45 16.13
C LEU A 293 33.34 1.10 16.86
N TYR A 294 32.21 0.58 17.31
CA TYR A 294 32.10 -0.75 17.92
C TYR A 294 32.61 -1.85 16.97
N PHE A 295 32.10 -1.86 15.72
CA PHE A 295 32.49 -2.85 14.71
C PHE A 295 33.94 -2.69 14.23
N SER A 296 34.47 -1.46 14.22
CA SER A 296 35.91 -1.23 13.92
C SER A 296 36.85 -1.74 15.01
N THR A 297 36.35 -1.80 16.26
CA THR A 297 37.17 -2.24 17.42
C THR A 297 36.95 -3.72 17.80
N HIS A 298 35.82 -4.34 17.46
CA HIS A 298 35.44 -5.70 17.86
C HIS A 298 35.38 -6.71 16.71
N GLY A 299 35.69 -6.29 15.48
CA GLY A 299 35.61 -7.12 14.30
C GLY A 299 34.18 -7.37 13.83
N ARG A 300 33.96 -7.33 12.54
CA ARG A 300 32.65 -7.65 11.91
C ARG A 300 32.48 -9.18 11.94
N THR A 301 31.46 -9.68 12.57
CA THR A 301 31.13 -11.11 12.55
C THR A 301 30.63 -11.55 11.17
N GLY A 302 31.36 -12.33 10.53
CA GLY A 302 31.50 -13.22 9.38
C GLY A 302 30.38 -13.40 8.35
N THR A 303 29.20 -12.78 8.37
CA THR A 303 28.14 -13.09 7.38
C THR A 303 27.88 -11.98 6.35
N LEU A 304 28.37 -10.77 6.57
CA LEU A 304 28.13 -9.63 5.67
C LEU A 304 29.36 -9.24 4.82
N GLU A 305 30.58 -9.63 5.20
CA GLU A 305 31.81 -9.27 4.48
C GLU A 305 31.86 -9.79 3.03
N GLY A 306 31.09 -10.82 2.70
CA GLY A 306 31.03 -11.39 1.35
C GLY A 306 29.91 -10.84 0.46
N ARG A 307 29.00 -9.99 0.97
CA ARG A 307 27.77 -9.59 0.25
C ARG A 307 27.61 -8.09 0.04
N THR A 308 28.66 -7.33 0.21
CA THR A 308 28.68 -5.90 -0.09
C THR A 308 29.14 -5.67 -1.53
N THR A 309 28.38 -4.86 -2.27
CA THR A 309 28.77 -4.43 -3.62
C THR A 309 30.08 -3.66 -3.56
N PRO A 310 31.09 -4.03 -4.38
CA PRO A 310 32.36 -3.29 -4.42
C PRO A 310 32.14 -1.82 -4.82
N LYS A 311 32.85 -0.89 -4.17
CA LYS A 311 32.73 0.56 -4.43
C LYS A 311 33.09 0.97 -5.86
N ASN A 312 33.98 0.24 -6.52
CA ASN A 312 34.45 0.53 -7.87
C ASN A 312 34.48 -0.75 -8.71
N ILE A 313 33.40 -1.01 -9.42
CA ILE A 313 33.30 -2.13 -10.37
C ILE A 313 33.74 -1.62 -11.73
N ARG A 314 34.89 -2.09 -12.24
CA ARG A 314 35.40 -1.74 -13.57
C ARG A 314 35.27 -2.88 -14.57
N GLU A 315 35.28 -4.10 -14.10
CA GLU A 315 35.19 -5.33 -14.86
C GLU A 315 34.26 -6.31 -14.18
N LEU A 316 33.57 -7.13 -14.94
CA LEU A 316 32.67 -8.17 -14.45
C LEU A 316 33.09 -9.52 -15.03
N LYS A 317 32.96 -10.58 -14.24
CA LYS A 317 33.08 -11.95 -14.72
C LYS A 317 31.82 -12.31 -15.51
N GLU A 318 31.89 -13.40 -16.26
CA GLU A 318 30.80 -13.84 -17.16
C GLU A 318 29.44 -13.99 -16.45
N ASN A 319 29.46 -14.42 -15.18
CA ASN A 319 28.25 -14.62 -14.37
C ASN A 319 27.90 -13.44 -13.46
N GLU A 320 28.58 -12.31 -13.57
CA GLU A 320 28.35 -11.12 -12.76
C GLU A 320 27.51 -10.08 -13.51
N VAL A 321 26.59 -9.43 -12.80
CA VAL A 321 25.64 -8.46 -13.36
C VAL A 321 25.67 -7.18 -12.55
N PHE A 322 25.86 -6.05 -13.21
CA PHE A 322 25.83 -4.72 -12.63
C PHE A 322 24.38 -4.19 -12.59
N VAL A 323 23.85 -3.94 -11.40
CA VAL A 323 22.47 -3.47 -11.20
C VAL A 323 22.47 -1.97 -10.93
N PHE A 324 21.77 -1.21 -11.76
CA PHE A 324 21.81 0.25 -11.73
C PHE A 324 20.42 0.90 -11.82
N GLY A 325 20.31 2.13 -11.26
CA GLY A 325 19.10 2.94 -11.35
C GLY A 325 18.97 3.60 -12.74
N SER A 326 17.75 3.57 -13.27
CA SER A 326 17.39 4.11 -14.59
C SER A 326 16.11 4.95 -14.51
N ASN A 327 15.52 5.26 -15.64
CA ASN A 327 14.20 5.85 -15.81
C ASN A 327 13.41 5.03 -16.84
N ALA A 328 12.07 5.17 -16.88
CA ALA A 328 11.21 4.36 -17.75
C ALA A 328 11.53 4.49 -19.24
N LYS A 329 12.12 5.62 -19.65
CA LYS A 329 12.52 5.85 -21.05
C LYS A 329 13.88 5.24 -21.40
N GLY A 330 14.62 4.70 -20.40
CA GLY A 330 15.93 4.10 -20.60
C GLY A 330 17.01 5.12 -21.04
N TYR A 331 16.91 6.37 -20.61
CA TYR A 331 17.92 7.39 -20.89
C TYR A 331 19.08 7.26 -19.90
N HIS A 332 20.15 6.61 -20.35
CA HIS A 332 21.33 6.30 -19.54
C HIS A 332 22.39 7.41 -19.67
N GLY A 333 22.00 8.66 -19.38
CA GLY A 333 22.84 9.85 -19.63
C GLY A 333 23.86 10.19 -18.53
N GLY A 334 23.82 9.57 -17.36
CA GLY A 334 24.71 9.93 -16.24
C GLY A 334 24.89 8.84 -15.19
N GLY A 335 25.91 9.01 -14.34
CA GLY A 335 26.19 8.14 -13.20
C GLY A 335 26.37 6.66 -13.55
N ALA A 336 25.81 5.78 -12.72
CA ALA A 336 25.88 4.33 -12.91
C ALA A 336 25.21 3.86 -14.21
N ALA A 337 24.16 4.56 -14.68
CA ALA A 337 23.48 4.23 -15.93
C ALA A 337 24.37 4.48 -17.16
N ALA A 338 25.05 5.61 -17.22
CA ALA A 338 26.01 5.91 -18.30
C ALA A 338 27.21 4.95 -18.25
N PHE A 339 27.65 4.59 -17.05
CA PHE A 339 28.73 3.62 -16.88
C PHE A 339 28.32 2.23 -17.39
N ALA A 340 27.12 1.76 -17.07
CA ALA A 340 26.57 0.51 -17.55
C ALA A 340 26.40 0.50 -19.08
N LEU A 341 25.96 1.62 -19.67
CA LEU A 341 25.84 1.78 -21.11
C LEU A 341 27.21 1.62 -21.83
N ASN A 342 28.25 2.23 -21.28
CA ASN A 342 29.56 2.24 -21.91
C ASN A 342 30.39 0.96 -21.66
N HIS A 343 30.13 0.21 -20.59
CA HIS A 343 31.00 -0.88 -20.15
C HIS A 343 30.31 -2.24 -20.00
N PHE A 344 29.00 -2.28 -19.70
CA PHE A 344 28.31 -3.53 -19.31
C PHE A 344 27.10 -3.87 -20.18
N GLY A 345 27.01 -3.24 -21.36
CA GLY A 345 26.03 -3.59 -22.38
C GLY A 345 24.59 -3.15 -22.06
N ALA A 346 24.43 -2.12 -21.23
CA ALA A 346 23.13 -1.49 -21.10
C ALA A 346 22.67 -0.88 -22.44
N VAL A 347 21.36 -0.84 -22.69
CA VAL A 347 20.78 -0.44 -23.96
C VAL A 347 20.05 0.89 -23.81
N TRP A 348 20.41 1.89 -24.61
CA TRP A 348 19.67 3.16 -24.66
C TRP A 348 18.23 2.91 -25.09
N GLY A 349 17.28 3.43 -24.32
CA GLY A 349 15.85 3.23 -24.56
C GLY A 349 15.23 2.07 -23.80
N GLN A 350 16.03 1.26 -23.07
CA GLN A 350 15.52 0.17 -22.20
C GLN A 350 15.71 0.53 -20.73
N GLY A 351 14.63 0.92 -20.05
CA GLY A 351 14.67 1.43 -18.67
C GLY A 351 14.68 0.36 -17.57
N ASP A 352 14.28 -0.88 -17.87
CA ASP A 352 14.16 -1.97 -16.92
C ASP A 352 14.65 -3.30 -17.48
N GLY A 353 15.10 -4.20 -16.61
CA GLY A 353 15.45 -5.58 -16.91
C GLY A 353 16.90 -5.78 -17.31
N ILE A 354 17.21 -7.05 -17.66
CA ILE A 354 18.56 -7.49 -18.05
C ILE A 354 18.97 -6.94 -19.42
N GLN A 355 20.21 -6.49 -19.53
CA GLN A 355 20.81 -5.90 -20.74
C GLN A 355 22.31 -6.20 -20.74
N GLY A 356 22.77 -7.13 -21.56
CA GLY A 356 24.17 -7.59 -21.51
C GLY A 356 24.54 -8.08 -20.11
N GLN A 357 25.60 -7.53 -19.53
CA GLN A 357 26.03 -7.80 -18.15
C GLN A 357 25.49 -6.74 -17.16
N SER A 358 24.35 -6.10 -17.48
CA SER A 358 23.74 -5.13 -16.59
C SER A 358 22.24 -5.36 -16.43
N TYR A 359 21.66 -4.90 -15.32
CA TYR A 359 20.23 -4.93 -15.05
C TYR A 359 19.78 -3.52 -14.66
N ALA A 360 18.88 -2.94 -15.44
CA ALA A 360 18.32 -1.63 -15.17
C ALA A 360 17.09 -1.75 -14.22
N ILE A 361 16.97 -0.81 -13.29
CA ILE A 361 15.81 -0.63 -12.44
C ILE A 361 15.34 0.82 -12.56
N SER A 362 14.18 1.05 -13.17
CA SER A 362 13.60 2.39 -13.30
C SER A 362 13.20 2.93 -11.92
N THR A 363 13.71 4.12 -11.57
CA THR A 363 13.56 4.74 -10.24
C THR A 363 13.05 6.18 -10.28
N MET A 364 12.79 6.74 -11.47
CA MET A 364 12.42 8.15 -11.63
C MET A 364 10.89 8.37 -11.63
N GLU A 365 10.09 7.31 -11.66
CA GLU A 365 8.65 7.34 -11.87
C GLU A 365 7.86 7.16 -10.57
N GLY A 366 8.44 7.54 -9.46
CA GLY A 366 7.85 7.43 -8.13
C GLY A 366 8.24 6.15 -7.38
N LEU A 367 8.16 6.21 -6.05
CA LEU A 367 8.67 5.15 -5.17
C LEU A 367 7.92 3.83 -5.34
N ILE A 368 6.61 3.88 -5.61
CA ILE A 368 5.78 2.68 -5.84
C ILE A 368 6.25 1.90 -7.06
N ARG A 369 6.51 2.61 -8.17
CA ARG A 369 7.01 1.97 -9.37
C ARG A 369 8.42 1.44 -9.17
N THR A 370 9.25 2.19 -8.45
CA THR A 370 10.58 1.74 -8.02
C THR A 370 10.50 0.44 -7.23
N ALA A 371 9.60 0.33 -6.26
CA ALA A 371 9.39 -0.88 -5.47
C ALA A 371 8.98 -2.09 -6.33
N ARG A 372 8.04 -1.90 -7.27
CA ARG A 372 7.65 -2.95 -8.23
C ARG A 372 8.82 -3.43 -9.08
N ASN A 373 9.63 -2.49 -9.56
CA ASN A 373 10.78 -2.81 -10.39
C ASN A 373 11.88 -3.52 -9.60
N ILE A 374 12.08 -3.14 -8.33
CA ILE A 374 12.98 -3.85 -7.40
C ILE A 374 12.46 -5.28 -7.12
N ASN A 375 11.16 -5.47 -6.86
CA ASN A 375 10.59 -6.80 -6.67
C ASN A 375 10.73 -7.68 -7.92
N ARG A 376 10.56 -7.12 -9.12
CA ARG A 376 10.81 -7.83 -10.39
C ARG A 376 12.29 -8.22 -10.54
N PHE A 377 13.20 -7.35 -10.14
CA PHE A 377 14.62 -7.65 -10.07
C PHE A 377 14.92 -8.79 -9.07
N ILE A 378 14.36 -8.73 -7.86
CA ILE A 378 14.55 -9.75 -6.83
C ILE A 378 14.06 -11.12 -7.32
N LYS A 379 12.88 -11.15 -7.96
CA LYS A 379 12.38 -12.37 -8.61
C LYS A 379 13.33 -12.87 -9.69
N TYR A 380 13.85 -11.98 -10.53
CA TYR A 380 14.82 -12.36 -11.56
C TYR A 380 16.11 -12.92 -10.95
N ALA A 381 16.62 -12.31 -9.88
CA ALA A 381 17.81 -12.79 -9.18
C ALA A 381 17.58 -14.16 -8.52
N HIS A 382 16.39 -14.39 -7.98
CA HIS A 382 15.98 -15.69 -7.44
C HIS A 382 15.97 -16.78 -8.52
N ASP A 383 15.40 -16.48 -9.68
CA ASP A 383 15.26 -17.41 -10.80
C ASP A 383 16.63 -17.69 -11.51
N HIS A 384 17.67 -16.90 -11.17
CA HIS A 384 19.03 -17.00 -11.74
C HIS A 384 20.11 -17.12 -10.66
N PRO A 385 20.11 -18.20 -9.85
CA PRO A 385 21.07 -18.39 -8.76
C PRO A 385 22.53 -18.55 -9.23
N GLU A 386 22.75 -18.88 -10.50
CA GLU A 386 24.08 -18.99 -11.13
C GLU A 386 24.75 -17.63 -11.36
N LYS A 387 23.96 -16.52 -11.34
CA LYS A 387 24.46 -15.15 -11.52
C LYS A 387 24.72 -14.46 -10.19
N ARG A 388 25.60 -13.46 -10.18
CA ARG A 388 25.88 -12.57 -9.04
C ARG A 388 25.46 -11.15 -9.42
N PHE A 389 24.64 -10.54 -8.60
CA PHE A 389 24.07 -9.23 -8.84
C PHE A 389 24.68 -8.19 -7.90
N TYR A 390 25.43 -7.25 -8.47
CA TYR A 390 26.02 -6.13 -7.73
C TYR A 390 25.14 -4.90 -7.83
N VAL A 391 24.33 -4.67 -6.80
CA VAL A 391 23.40 -3.53 -6.74
C VAL A 391 24.15 -2.26 -6.35
N THR A 392 24.01 -1.21 -7.15
CA THR A 392 24.51 0.13 -6.81
C THR A 392 23.51 0.84 -5.86
N ALA A 393 23.86 2.03 -5.34
CA ALA A 393 22.94 2.84 -4.54
C ALA A 393 21.82 3.45 -5.41
N ILE A 394 21.03 2.58 -6.05
CA ILE A 394 19.95 2.97 -6.96
C ILE A 394 18.95 3.88 -6.28
N GLY A 395 18.40 4.84 -7.03
CA GLY A 395 17.44 5.80 -6.51
C GLY A 395 18.03 6.89 -5.61
N CYS A 396 19.22 6.69 -5.01
CA CYS A 396 19.83 7.62 -4.06
C CYS A 396 20.64 8.76 -4.72
N GLY A 397 20.61 8.86 -6.03
CA GLY A 397 21.25 9.94 -6.79
C GLY A 397 20.22 10.91 -7.37
N ILE A 398 20.16 10.99 -8.72
CA ILE A 398 19.29 11.92 -9.46
C ILE A 398 17.80 11.74 -9.12
N ALA A 399 17.36 10.52 -8.80
CA ALA A 399 15.99 10.26 -8.39
C ALA A 399 15.61 10.87 -7.02
N GLY A 400 16.60 11.28 -6.22
CA GLY A 400 16.42 12.07 -5.00
C GLY A 400 15.92 11.28 -3.78
N TYR A 401 15.90 9.96 -3.83
CA TYR A 401 15.54 9.14 -2.66
C TYR A 401 16.71 9.02 -1.68
N THR A 402 16.34 8.82 -0.42
CA THR A 402 17.31 8.48 0.63
C THR A 402 17.52 6.97 0.73
N PRO A 403 18.64 6.50 1.30
CA PRO A 403 18.83 5.09 1.61
C PRO A 403 17.71 4.51 2.50
N LEU A 404 17.18 5.30 3.43
CA LEU A 404 16.04 4.94 4.28
C LEU A 404 14.76 4.62 3.47
N GLN A 405 14.62 5.17 2.27
CA GLN A 405 13.49 4.93 1.38
C GLN A 405 13.71 3.73 0.45
N ILE A 406 14.95 3.47 0.05
CA ILE A 406 15.26 2.44 -0.95
C ILE A 406 15.70 1.12 -0.32
N ALA A 407 16.54 1.15 0.74
CA ALA A 407 17.04 -0.07 1.35
C ALA A 407 15.94 -1.05 1.79
N PRO A 408 14.84 -0.63 2.44
CA PRO A 408 13.74 -1.52 2.82
C PRO A 408 13.12 -2.29 1.65
N LEU A 409 13.17 -1.73 0.45
CA LEU A 409 12.62 -2.39 -0.75
C LEU A 409 13.43 -3.62 -1.18
N PHE A 410 14.67 -3.75 -0.67
CA PHE A 410 15.55 -4.90 -0.90
C PHE A 410 15.51 -5.95 0.22
N GLU A 411 14.61 -5.83 1.20
CA GLU A 411 14.52 -6.77 2.33
C GLU A 411 14.46 -8.23 1.85
N ARG A 412 13.62 -8.51 0.85
CA ARG A 412 13.50 -9.85 0.26
C ARG A 412 14.77 -10.34 -0.45
N ALA A 413 15.67 -9.44 -0.81
CA ALA A 413 16.96 -9.82 -1.40
C ALA A 413 17.98 -10.29 -0.35
N LEU A 414 17.73 -10.04 0.95
CA LEU A 414 18.63 -10.44 2.03
C LEU A 414 18.79 -11.95 2.15
N VAL A 415 17.77 -12.72 1.75
CA VAL A 415 17.82 -14.19 1.74
C VAL A 415 18.49 -14.76 0.48
N LEU A 416 18.74 -13.95 -0.54
CA LEU A 416 19.34 -14.38 -1.81
C LEU A 416 20.87 -14.28 -1.74
N PRO A 417 21.61 -15.40 -1.72
CA PRO A 417 23.07 -15.39 -1.54
C PRO A 417 23.82 -14.76 -2.72
N ASN A 418 23.16 -14.61 -3.86
CA ASN A 418 23.69 -14.08 -5.10
C ASN A 418 23.42 -12.58 -5.32
N VAL A 419 22.73 -11.90 -4.38
CA VAL A 419 22.50 -10.44 -4.42
C VAL A 419 23.42 -9.74 -3.44
N PHE A 420 24.18 -8.77 -3.95
CA PHE A 420 25.13 -7.95 -3.20
C PHE A 420 24.56 -6.52 -3.14
N LEU A 421 24.41 -5.97 -1.94
CA LEU A 421 23.88 -4.64 -1.74
C LEU A 421 25.00 -3.62 -1.46
N PRO A 422 24.81 -2.34 -1.80
CA PRO A 422 25.79 -1.31 -1.46
C PRO A 422 25.88 -1.11 0.06
N GLU A 423 27.05 -0.70 0.54
CA GLU A 423 27.33 -0.48 1.96
C GLU A 423 26.26 0.35 2.66
N ILE A 424 25.80 1.42 2.02
CA ILE A 424 24.78 2.34 2.54
C ILE A 424 23.39 1.69 2.76
N PHE A 425 23.07 0.59 2.05
CA PHE A 425 21.84 -0.18 2.31
C PHE A 425 22.02 -1.15 3.47
N TRP A 426 23.22 -1.73 3.62
CA TRP A 426 23.56 -2.54 4.80
C TRP A 426 23.56 -1.70 6.08
N GLU A 427 24.03 -0.45 6.05
CA GLU A 427 23.96 0.48 7.17
C GLU A 427 22.52 0.65 7.67
N TYR A 428 21.54 0.78 6.76
CA TYR A 428 20.13 0.85 7.12
C TYR A 428 19.68 -0.37 7.95
N TYR A 429 19.99 -1.59 7.51
CA TYR A 429 19.57 -2.81 8.21
C TYR A 429 20.25 -3.00 9.57
N TRP A 430 21.44 -2.48 9.74
CA TRP A 430 22.14 -2.50 11.03
C TRP A 430 21.55 -1.52 12.05
N ILE A 431 21.13 -0.34 11.59
CA ILE A 431 20.58 0.70 12.44
C ILE A 431 19.19 0.33 12.93
N THR A 432 18.35 -0.19 12.06
CA THR A 432 16.96 -0.53 12.39
C THR A 432 16.84 -1.78 13.26
N GLY A 433 17.90 -2.59 13.37
CA GLY A 433 17.91 -3.84 14.15
C GLY A 433 16.86 -4.88 13.69
N GLU A 434 16.21 -4.63 12.55
CA GLU A 434 15.10 -5.45 12.08
C GLU A 434 15.55 -6.81 11.54
N HIS A 435 16.86 -6.99 11.25
CA HIS A 435 17.35 -8.24 10.68
C HIS A 435 18.69 -8.65 11.26
N GLN A 436 18.64 -9.39 12.37
CA GLN A 436 19.79 -10.17 12.82
C GLN A 436 19.95 -11.39 11.88
N PRO A 437 21.15 -11.66 11.35
CA PRO A 437 21.40 -12.78 10.42
C PRO A 437 21.00 -14.18 10.94
N GLU A 438 20.84 -14.33 12.24
CA GLU A 438 20.49 -15.59 12.93
C GLU A 438 19.03 -16.06 12.68
N TYR A 439 18.17 -15.19 12.15
CA TYR A 439 16.77 -15.52 11.86
C TYR A 439 16.48 -15.92 10.40
N PHE A 440 17.48 -15.85 9.53
CA PHE A 440 17.36 -16.26 8.15
C PHE A 440 17.92 -17.67 7.93
N THR A 441 17.08 -18.68 8.15
CA THR A 441 17.40 -20.01 7.62
C THR A 441 16.88 -20.08 6.18
N PRO A 442 17.70 -20.59 5.22
CA PRO A 442 17.30 -20.67 3.81
C PRO A 442 16.06 -21.53 3.55
N ASP A 443 15.66 -22.38 4.49
CA ASP A 443 14.63 -23.41 4.28
C ASP A 443 13.19 -22.91 4.37
N ASP A 444 12.89 -21.76 4.98
CA ASP A 444 11.53 -21.32 5.22
C ASP A 444 11.01 -20.23 4.25
N SER A 445 11.91 -19.50 3.60
CA SER A 445 11.52 -18.40 2.69
C SER A 445 11.00 -18.87 1.33
N TRP A 446 11.37 -20.07 0.88
CA TRP A 446 11.01 -20.64 -0.43
C TRP A 446 9.55 -21.10 -0.51
N LYS A 447 8.93 -21.41 0.63
CA LYS A 447 7.51 -21.83 0.71
C LYS A 447 6.52 -20.70 0.41
N MET A 448 6.99 -19.45 0.29
CA MET A 448 6.15 -18.29 -0.03
C MET A 448 6.05 -17.98 -1.53
N TRP A 449 6.74 -18.76 -2.39
CA TRP A 449 6.75 -18.55 -3.85
C TRP A 449 5.95 -19.58 -4.64
N ASN A 450 5.35 -20.60 -3.98
CA ASN A 450 4.48 -21.62 -4.60
C ASN A 450 3.01 -21.41 -4.25
#